data_6374af33cdb05bc78614de0ddcd21124
#
_entry.id   6374af33cdb05bc78614de0ddcd21124
#
_cell.length_a   1.000
_cell.length_b   1.000
_cell.length_c   1.000
_cell.angle_alpha   90.00
_cell.angle_beta   90.00
_cell.angle_gamma   90.00
#
_symmetry.space_group_name_H-M   'P 1'
#
loop_
_entity.id
_entity.type
_entity.pdbx_description
1 polymer ?
#
loop_
_entity_poly.entity_id
_entity_poly.type
_entity_poly.pdbx_seq_one_letter_code
_entity_poly.pdbx_strand_id
1 'polypeptide(L)'
;DFGFDNYAGVTYGNYDRPVYLGWGVNPLYANFVPTGEYSGLMTLPRELSLCETEEGYRLKTKPFGIDEYRAGAFPIGNQKPLLTESFGLLVQGNFGRIALKNSRGEEVVIEVTVDSITVDRSKSGDLSYFDDVDPKLFKKEDLLVSTTKRYMRGNVNMEIIFDVSYLEIYADGGLETA
;
A
#
# COMPACT_ATOMS: atom_id res chain seq x y z
N ASP A 1 -4.90 -8.29 -2.43
CA ASP A 1 -3.82 -7.31 -2.52
C ASP A 1 -3.56 -6.96 -3.98
N PHE A 2 -3.52 -5.70 -4.31
CA PHE A 2 -3.24 -5.27 -5.68
C PHE A 2 -1.87 -4.60 -5.84
N GLY A 3 -1.16 -4.38 -4.72
CA GLY A 3 0.23 -3.96 -4.71
C GLY A 3 1.18 -5.04 -5.21
N PHE A 4 2.39 -4.65 -5.56
CA PHE A 4 3.40 -5.59 -6.09
C PHE A 4 4.23 -6.24 -4.98
N ASP A 5 4.26 -5.67 -3.78
CA ASP A 5 5.24 -5.96 -2.74
C ASP A 5 4.59 -6.59 -1.50
N ASN A 6 4.04 -7.78 -1.67
CA ASN A 6 3.53 -8.60 -0.57
C ASN A 6 3.61 -10.08 -0.97
N TYR A 7 4.53 -10.82 -0.37
CA TYR A 7 4.82 -12.19 -0.74
C TYR A 7 4.92 -13.11 0.49
N ALA A 8 4.70 -14.40 0.26
CA ALA A 8 4.88 -15.50 1.22
C ALA A 8 4.21 -15.26 2.59
N GLY A 9 3.07 -14.59 2.60
CA GLY A 9 2.38 -14.25 3.82
C GLY A 9 1.78 -15.47 4.54
N VAL A 10 1.77 -15.39 5.86
CA VAL A 10 1.23 -16.41 6.75
C VAL A 10 0.35 -15.77 7.82
N THR A 11 -0.54 -16.55 8.39
CA THR A 11 -1.29 -16.14 9.58
C THR A 11 -0.64 -16.70 10.85
N TYR A 12 -0.75 -15.95 11.95
CA TYR A 12 -0.30 -16.44 13.25
C TYR A 12 -1.10 -17.68 13.66
N GLY A 13 -0.38 -18.73 14.04
CA GLY A 13 -0.98 -19.89 14.69
C GLY A 13 -1.35 -19.59 16.16
N ASN A 14 -2.32 -20.32 16.68
CA ASN A 14 -2.74 -20.23 18.10
C ASN A 14 -3.19 -18.81 18.54
N TYR A 15 -3.71 -18.02 17.62
CA TYR A 15 -4.31 -16.73 17.89
C TYR A 15 -5.81 -16.80 17.59
N ASP A 16 -6.62 -16.09 18.36
CA ASP A 16 -8.08 -16.14 18.30
C ASP A 16 -8.67 -15.44 17.06
N ARG A 17 -7.84 -14.68 16.36
CA ARG A 17 -8.20 -13.99 15.12
C ARG A 17 -7.20 -14.29 14.01
N PRO A 18 -7.63 -14.32 12.74
CA PRO A 18 -6.72 -14.51 11.62
C PRO A 18 -5.92 -13.22 11.36
N VAL A 19 -4.76 -13.12 11.97
CA VAL A 19 -3.81 -12.03 11.76
C VAL A 19 -2.73 -12.49 10.80
N TYR A 20 -2.61 -11.81 9.70
CA TYR A 20 -1.70 -12.07 8.58
C TYR A 20 -0.46 -11.19 8.68
N LEU A 21 0.68 -11.73 8.27
CA LEU A 21 1.92 -11.01 8.08
C LEU A 21 2.58 -11.49 6.79
N GLY A 22 2.98 -10.58 5.92
CA GLY A 22 3.63 -10.87 4.66
C GLY A 22 5.04 -10.30 4.57
N TRP A 23 5.83 -10.78 3.65
CA TRP A 23 7.10 -10.19 3.28
C TRP A 23 6.83 -9.04 2.29
N GLY A 24 7.11 -7.80 2.72
CA GLY A 24 6.84 -6.58 1.97
C GLY A 24 7.84 -6.34 0.85
N VAL A 25 7.92 -7.28 -0.07
CA VAL A 25 8.79 -7.20 -1.25
C VAL A 25 8.29 -8.16 -2.33
N ASN A 26 8.76 -7.97 -3.53
CA ASN A 26 8.51 -8.89 -4.63
C ASN A 26 9.78 -9.74 -4.89
N PRO A 27 9.68 -11.09 -4.90
CA PRO A 27 10.82 -11.98 -5.15
C PRO A 27 11.57 -11.71 -6.45
N LEU A 28 10.91 -11.10 -7.44
CA LEU A 28 11.51 -10.80 -8.74
C LEU A 28 12.67 -9.81 -8.66
N TYR A 29 12.60 -8.87 -7.73
CA TYR A 29 13.61 -7.81 -7.58
C TYR A 29 14.10 -7.60 -6.15
N ALA A 30 13.71 -8.46 -5.22
CA ALA A 30 14.06 -8.33 -3.80
C ALA A 30 15.56 -8.17 -3.55
N ASN A 31 16.39 -8.87 -4.36
CA ASN A 31 17.85 -8.84 -4.20
C ASN A 31 18.50 -7.59 -4.78
N PHE A 32 17.77 -6.78 -5.51
CA PHE A 32 18.28 -5.61 -6.22
C PHE A 32 17.83 -4.29 -5.60
N VAL A 33 16.82 -4.33 -4.69
CA VAL A 33 16.31 -3.13 -4.02
C VAL A 33 17.44 -2.49 -3.21
N PRO A 34 17.71 -1.17 -3.36
CA PRO A 34 18.84 -0.49 -2.72
C PRO A 34 18.55 -0.15 -1.25
N THR A 35 18.32 -1.16 -0.42
CA THR A 35 17.97 -1.01 0.99
C THR A 35 19.19 -0.97 1.94
N GLY A 36 20.40 -1.10 1.40
CA GLY A 36 21.65 -1.02 2.18
C GLY A 36 21.88 -2.28 3.03
N GLU A 37 21.74 -2.16 4.35
CA GLU A 37 22.13 -3.22 5.29
C GLU A 37 21.09 -4.34 5.44
N TYR A 38 19.87 -4.17 4.91
CA TYR A 38 18.79 -5.17 4.98
C TYR A 38 18.18 -5.43 3.62
N SER A 39 17.55 -6.58 3.46
CA SER A 39 16.82 -6.93 2.23
C SER A 39 15.37 -7.31 2.58
N GLY A 40 14.46 -6.47 2.11
CA GLY A 40 13.03 -6.60 2.37
C GLY A 40 12.63 -6.17 3.79
N LEU A 41 11.34 -6.09 4.00
CA LEU A 41 10.71 -5.75 5.27
C LEU A 41 9.45 -6.61 5.43
N MET A 42 8.81 -6.55 6.58
CA MET A 42 7.52 -7.19 6.77
C MET A 42 6.40 -6.17 6.57
N THR A 43 5.27 -6.60 6.03
CA THR A 43 4.05 -5.80 6.05
C THR A 43 3.63 -5.49 7.49
N LEU A 44 2.79 -4.51 7.69
CA LEU A 44 2.07 -4.43 8.96
C LEU A 44 1.26 -5.71 9.19
N PRO A 45 1.10 -6.15 10.45
CA PRO A 45 0.15 -7.19 10.76
C PRO A 45 -1.26 -6.76 10.31
N ARG A 46 -2.00 -7.66 9.67
CA ARG A 46 -3.32 -7.38 9.09
C ARG A 46 -4.35 -8.36 9.62
N GLU A 47 -5.39 -7.86 10.26
CA GLU A 47 -6.54 -8.70 10.62
C GLU A 47 -7.36 -8.99 9.36
N LEU A 48 -7.63 -10.27 9.12
CA LEU A 48 -8.38 -10.76 7.98
C LEU A 48 -9.85 -11.00 8.36
N SER A 49 -10.75 -10.64 7.48
CA SER A 49 -12.18 -10.96 7.60
C SER A 49 -12.81 -11.16 6.23
N LEU A 50 -14.01 -11.73 6.19
CA LEU A 50 -14.79 -11.82 4.97
C LEU A 50 -15.87 -10.74 4.96
N CYS A 51 -16.06 -10.15 3.80
CA CYS A 51 -17.13 -9.20 3.52
C CYS A 51 -17.95 -9.68 2.34
N GLU A 52 -19.26 -9.67 2.47
CA GLU A 52 -20.17 -9.95 1.36
C GLU A 52 -20.31 -8.68 0.52
N THR A 53 -20.17 -8.84 -0.80
CA THR A 53 -20.36 -7.80 -1.80
C THR A 53 -21.40 -8.26 -2.83
N GLU A 54 -21.84 -7.38 -3.72
CA GLU A 54 -22.73 -7.73 -4.83
C GLU A 54 -22.14 -8.83 -5.74
N GLU A 55 -20.82 -8.99 -5.74
CA GLU A 55 -20.09 -9.99 -6.54
C GLU A 55 -19.63 -11.21 -5.72
N GLY A 56 -20.20 -11.41 -4.53
CA GLY A 56 -19.86 -12.48 -3.60
C GLY A 56 -18.87 -12.09 -2.51
N TYR A 57 -18.36 -13.06 -1.79
CA TYR A 57 -17.44 -12.82 -0.68
C TYR A 57 -16.08 -12.33 -1.15
N ARG A 58 -15.56 -11.34 -0.42
CA ARG A 58 -14.20 -10.80 -0.61
C ARG A 58 -13.45 -10.81 0.71
N LEU A 59 -12.14 -10.99 0.61
CA LEU A 59 -11.24 -10.83 1.74
C LEU A 59 -11.11 -9.34 2.05
N LYS A 60 -11.24 -9.02 3.32
CA LYS A 60 -11.06 -7.68 3.87
C LYS A 60 -9.89 -7.71 4.83
N THR A 61 -9.01 -6.73 4.72
CA THR A 61 -7.81 -6.63 5.55
C THR A 61 -7.76 -5.29 6.26
N LYS A 62 -7.36 -5.29 7.53
CA LYS A 62 -7.16 -4.06 8.29
C LYS A 62 -5.84 -4.10 9.03
N PRO A 63 -5.15 -2.97 9.17
CA PRO A 63 -3.97 -2.91 10.04
C PRO A 63 -4.35 -3.39 11.45
N PHE A 64 -3.47 -4.18 12.04
CA PHE A 64 -3.68 -4.76 13.37
C PHE A 64 -2.59 -4.30 14.33
N GLY A 65 -2.99 -3.87 15.54
CA GLY A 65 -2.05 -3.51 16.61
C GLY A 65 -1.33 -2.18 16.42
N ILE A 66 -1.78 -1.31 15.51
CA ILE A 66 -1.10 -0.03 15.25
C ILE A 66 -1.70 1.16 16.00
N ASP A 67 -2.86 0.99 16.64
CA ASP A 67 -3.57 2.11 17.27
C ASP A 67 -2.79 2.73 18.43
N GLU A 68 -2.01 1.94 19.16
CA GLU A 68 -1.13 2.41 20.23
C GLU A 68 0.04 3.27 19.76
N TYR A 69 0.40 3.18 18.48
CA TYR A 69 1.48 3.98 17.86
C TYR A 69 0.96 5.28 17.23
N ARG A 70 -0.35 5.52 17.28
CA ARG A 70 -0.94 6.76 16.76
C ARG A 70 -0.74 7.90 17.75
N ALA A 71 0.26 8.74 17.51
CA ALA A 71 0.65 9.83 18.40
C ALA A 71 -0.32 11.03 18.43
N GLY A 72 -1.25 11.10 17.52
CA GLY A 72 -2.24 12.17 17.41
C GLY A 72 -2.71 12.34 15.98
N ALA A 73 -3.87 12.97 15.81
CA ALA A 73 -4.43 13.27 14.51
C ALA A 73 -4.70 14.78 14.38
N PHE A 74 -4.37 15.33 13.21
CA PHE A 74 -4.69 16.71 12.89
C PHE A 74 -5.13 16.80 11.42
N PRO A 75 -6.04 17.73 11.09
CA PRO A 75 -6.47 17.92 9.71
C PRO A 75 -5.31 18.37 8.84
N ILE A 76 -5.14 17.72 7.70
CA ILE A 76 -4.19 18.15 6.69
C ILE A 76 -4.97 18.85 5.59
N GLY A 77 -4.62 20.09 5.32
CA GLY A 77 -5.06 20.77 4.10
C GLY A 77 -4.27 20.27 2.88
N ASN A 78 -4.77 20.58 1.70
CA ASN A 78 -4.03 20.34 0.48
C ASN A 78 -2.63 20.98 0.56
N GLN A 79 -1.56 20.24 0.29
CA GLN A 79 -0.17 20.73 0.25
C GLN A 79 0.48 21.05 1.61
N LYS A 80 0.21 20.30 2.66
CA LYS A 80 0.95 20.45 3.91
C LYS A 80 2.20 19.56 3.93
N PRO A 81 3.39 20.10 4.23
CA PRO A 81 4.56 19.25 4.44
C PRO A 81 4.40 18.40 5.70
N LEU A 82 4.65 17.10 5.58
CA LEU A 82 4.83 16.19 6.70
C LEU A 82 6.32 16.08 6.97
N LEU A 83 6.75 16.51 8.14
CA LEU A 83 8.16 16.48 8.55
C LEU A 83 8.43 15.20 9.37
N THR A 84 8.13 14.05 8.79
CA THR A 84 8.31 12.75 9.42
C THR A 84 8.56 11.69 8.36
N GLU A 85 9.33 10.67 8.74
CA GLU A 85 9.63 9.52 7.88
C GLU A 85 8.55 8.43 7.95
N SER A 86 7.64 8.51 8.93
CA SER A 86 6.54 7.56 9.09
C SER A 86 5.26 8.31 9.46
N PHE A 87 4.17 8.01 8.81
CA PHE A 87 2.87 8.64 9.05
C PHE A 87 1.69 7.78 8.57
N GLY A 88 0.52 8.04 9.13
CA GLY A 88 -0.75 7.56 8.61
C GLY A 88 -1.60 8.71 8.08
N LEU A 89 -2.28 8.50 6.97
CA LEU A 89 -3.26 9.41 6.40
C LEU A 89 -4.62 8.75 6.35
N LEU A 90 -5.64 9.41 6.90
CA LEU A 90 -7.04 9.04 6.69
C LEU A 90 -7.64 9.95 5.64
N VAL A 91 -8.07 9.38 4.54
CA VAL A 91 -8.67 10.08 3.41
C VAL A 91 -10.13 9.68 3.31
N GLN A 92 -11.01 10.66 3.40
CA GLN A 92 -12.45 10.45 3.26
C GLN A 92 -13.04 11.48 2.30
N GLY A 93 -13.85 11.05 1.37
CA GLY A 93 -14.53 11.97 0.47
C GLY A 93 -14.79 11.41 -0.92
N ASN A 94 -14.96 12.35 -1.85
CA ASN A 94 -15.13 12.03 -3.25
C ASN A 94 -13.83 11.55 -3.89
N PHE A 95 -13.94 11.10 -5.13
CA PHE A 95 -12.81 10.65 -5.94
C PHE A 95 -11.78 11.76 -6.16
N GLY A 96 -10.53 11.36 -6.41
CA GLY A 96 -9.50 12.34 -6.65
C GLY A 96 -8.11 11.74 -6.76
N ARG A 97 -7.13 12.63 -6.67
CA ARG A 97 -5.72 12.31 -6.79
C ARG A 97 -4.99 12.72 -5.50
N ILE A 98 -4.26 11.78 -4.94
CA ILE A 98 -3.36 11.98 -3.81
C ILE A 98 -1.94 11.81 -4.35
N ALA A 99 -1.06 12.76 -4.08
CA ALA A 99 0.35 12.66 -4.43
C ALA A 99 1.21 12.84 -3.18
N LEU A 100 1.95 11.79 -2.84
CA LEU A 100 2.99 11.83 -1.82
C LEU A 100 4.28 12.24 -2.51
N LYS A 101 4.86 13.37 -2.08
CA LYS A 101 6.05 13.96 -2.74
C LYS A 101 7.11 14.31 -1.72
N ASN A 102 8.34 14.20 -2.15
CA ASN A 102 9.48 14.70 -1.37
C ASN A 102 10.10 15.97 -2.01
N SER A 103 11.12 16.52 -1.34
CA SER A 103 11.81 17.73 -1.79
C SER A 103 12.63 17.55 -3.08
N ARG A 104 12.93 16.31 -3.46
CA ARG A 104 13.65 15.98 -4.71
C ARG A 104 12.75 15.89 -5.94
N GLY A 105 11.43 16.03 -5.74
CA GLY A 105 10.45 15.91 -6.81
C GLY A 105 10.05 14.47 -7.14
N GLU A 106 10.47 13.52 -6.32
CA GLU A 106 10.00 12.14 -6.39
C GLU A 106 8.57 12.07 -5.87
N GLU A 107 7.74 11.21 -6.48
CA GLU A 107 6.32 11.10 -6.11
C GLU A 107 5.77 9.69 -6.30
N VAL A 108 4.86 9.32 -5.39
CA VAL A 108 3.90 8.25 -5.58
C VAL A 108 2.51 8.87 -5.71
N VAL A 109 1.76 8.43 -6.71
CA VAL A 109 0.43 8.95 -7.01
C VAL A 109 -0.60 7.87 -6.79
N ILE A 110 -1.67 8.21 -6.06
CA ILE A 110 -2.84 7.36 -5.88
C ILE A 110 -4.01 8.08 -6.54
N GLU A 111 -4.58 7.46 -7.57
CA GLU A 111 -5.77 7.97 -8.24
C GLU A 111 -6.98 7.11 -7.88
N VAL A 112 -8.05 7.76 -7.45
CA VAL A 112 -9.30 7.12 -7.08
C VAL A 112 -10.41 7.61 -7.98
N THR A 113 -11.07 6.68 -8.63
CA THR A 113 -12.29 6.91 -9.41
C THR A 113 -13.49 6.23 -8.76
N VAL A 114 -14.66 6.29 -9.40
CA VAL A 114 -15.84 5.55 -8.95
C VAL A 114 -15.63 4.04 -9.00
N ASP A 115 -14.83 3.57 -9.96
CA ASP A 115 -14.73 2.15 -10.30
C ASP A 115 -13.35 1.55 -9.99
N SER A 116 -12.32 2.37 -9.72
CA SER A 116 -10.95 1.87 -9.58
C SER A 116 -10.10 2.69 -8.62
N ILE A 117 -9.04 2.05 -8.15
CA ILE A 117 -7.91 2.68 -7.47
C ILE A 117 -6.65 2.31 -8.24
N THR A 118 -5.85 3.30 -8.58
CA THR A 118 -4.56 3.14 -9.27
C THR A 118 -3.45 3.71 -8.42
N VAL A 119 -2.37 2.97 -8.27
CA VAL A 119 -1.14 3.42 -7.62
C VAL A 119 -0.03 3.47 -8.67
N ASP A 120 0.52 4.65 -8.87
CA ASP A 120 1.63 4.91 -9.78
C ASP A 120 2.87 5.29 -8.97
N ARG A 121 3.90 4.43 -9.04
CA ARG A 121 5.21 4.61 -8.42
C ARG A 121 6.33 4.90 -9.42
N SER A 122 5.98 5.22 -10.66
CA SER A 122 6.94 5.43 -11.76
C SER A 122 7.93 6.57 -11.51
N LYS A 123 7.67 7.40 -10.50
CA LYS A 123 8.54 8.51 -10.08
C LYS A 123 8.91 8.45 -8.60
N SER A 124 8.87 7.27 -7.98
CA SER A 124 9.01 7.12 -6.52
C SER A 124 10.45 7.17 -5.99
N GLY A 125 11.42 7.44 -6.83
CA GLY A 125 12.83 7.53 -6.46
C GLY A 125 13.73 6.71 -7.36
N ASP A 126 14.73 6.04 -6.77
CA ASP A 126 15.64 5.19 -7.54
C ASP A 126 14.93 3.90 -7.96
N LEU A 127 14.71 3.77 -9.25
CA LEU A 127 14.07 2.62 -9.89
C LEU A 127 15.06 1.83 -10.76
N SER A 128 16.36 2.10 -10.63
CA SER A 128 17.39 1.42 -11.43
C SER A 128 17.48 -0.08 -11.15
N TYR A 129 17.07 -0.51 -9.95
CA TYR A 129 17.04 -1.92 -9.57
C TYR A 129 16.10 -2.77 -10.45
N PHE A 130 15.15 -2.17 -11.14
CA PHE A 130 14.34 -2.88 -12.13
C PHE A 130 15.12 -3.26 -13.38
N ASP A 131 16.22 -2.58 -13.67
CA ASP A 131 17.05 -2.86 -14.84
C ASP A 131 17.84 -4.17 -14.68
N ASP A 132 17.97 -4.67 -13.44
CA ASP A 132 18.58 -5.95 -13.08
C ASP A 132 17.61 -7.14 -13.13
N VAL A 133 16.33 -6.89 -13.31
CA VAL A 133 15.31 -7.95 -13.44
C VAL A 133 15.36 -8.53 -14.85
N ASP A 134 15.32 -9.86 -14.97
CA ASP A 134 15.30 -10.54 -16.27
C ASP A 134 14.08 -10.08 -17.09
N PRO A 135 14.29 -9.39 -18.23
CA PRO A 135 13.21 -8.86 -19.06
C PRO A 135 12.32 -9.94 -19.70
N LYS A 136 12.72 -11.21 -19.62
CA LYS A 136 11.88 -12.35 -20.03
C LYS A 136 10.80 -12.68 -19.00
N LEU A 137 11.01 -12.29 -17.74
CA LEU A 137 10.05 -12.52 -16.66
C LEU A 137 9.05 -11.37 -16.58
N PHE A 138 9.52 -10.13 -16.66
CA PHE A 138 8.71 -8.93 -16.57
C PHE A 138 9.30 -7.76 -17.34
N LYS A 139 8.42 -6.86 -17.75
CA LYS A 139 8.84 -5.54 -18.21
C LYS A 139 8.75 -4.56 -17.02
N LYS A 140 9.71 -3.65 -16.93
CA LYS A 140 9.75 -2.62 -15.88
C LYS A 140 8.40 -1.87 -15.76
N GLU A 141 7.83 -1.53 -16.90
CA GLU A 141 6.57 -0.79 -16.96
C GLU A 141 5.41 -1.52 -16.28
N ASP A 142 5.39 -2.85 -16.34
CA ASP A 142 4.33 -3.67 -15.72
C ASP A 142 4.40 -3.67 -14.19
N LEU A 143 5.51 -3.22 -13.61
CA LEU A 143 5.75 -3.17 -12.17
C LEU A 143 5.66 -1.76 -11.58
N LEU A 144 5.36 -0.76 -12.37
CA LEU A 144 5.33 0.65 -11.94
C LEU A 144 3.93 1.16 -11.61
N VAL A 145 2.90 0.60 -12.25
CA VAL A 145 1.52 1.04 -12.07
C VAL A 145 0.64 -0.16 -11.75
N SER A 146 -0.04 -0.08 -10.63
CA SER A 146 -0.99 -1.11 -10.21
C SER A 146 -2.40 -0.53 -10.13
N THR A 147 -3.38 -1.29 -10.62
CA THR A 147 -4.79 -0.86 -10.62
C THR A 147 -5.68 -1.99 -10.12
N THR A 148 -6.64 -1.64 -9.29
CA THR A 148 -7.71 -2.55 -8.85
C THR A 148 -9.07 -1.93 -9.09
N LYS A 149 -10.08 -2.81 -9.24
CA LYS A 149 -11.49 -2.43 -9.22
C LYS A 149 -11.91 -2.10 -7.80
N ARG A 150 -12.78 -1.12 -7.62
CA ARG A 150 -13.49 -0.88 -6.37
C ARG A 150 -14.77 -1.70 -6.29
N TYR A 151 -14.99 -2.33 -5.14
CA TYR A 151 -16.22 -3.06 -4.84
C TYR A 151 -17.26 -2.23 -4.09
N MET A 152 -16.84 -1.15 -3.44
CA MET A 152 -17.73 -0.18 -2.79
C MET A 152 -17.98 1.02 -3.71
N ARG A 153 -19.23 1.44 -3.76
CA ARG A 153 -19.62 2.66 -4.48
C ARG A 153 -19.76 3.84 -3.51
N GLY A 154 -19.63 5.04 -4.02
CA GLY A 154 -19.72 6.26 -3.22
C GLY A 154 -18.36 6.77 -2.74
N ASN A 155 -18.37 7.56 -1.67
CA ASN A 155 -17.16 8.16 -1.12
C ASN A 155 -16.11 7.09 -0.78
N VAL A 156 -14.86 7.40 -1.09
CA VAL A 156 -13.75 6.56 -0.65
C VAL A 156 -13.50 6.78 0.84
N ASN A 157 -13.18 5.70 1.53
CA ASN A 157 -12.58 5.71 2.86
C ASN A 157 -11.27 4.93 2.77
N MET A 158 -10.16 5.63 2.90
CA MET A 158 -8.83 5.07 2.68
C MET A 158 -7.90 5.42 3.83
N GLU A 159 -7.19 4.44 4.33
CA GLU A 159 -6.04 4.61 5.20
C GLU A 159 -4.77 4.33 4.41
N ILE A 160 -3.85 5.27 4.43
CA ILE A 160 -2.54 5.17 3.79
C ILE A 160 -1.52 5.23 4.91
N ILE A 161 -0.68 4.21 5.02
CA ILE A 161 0.40 4.14 6.01
C ILE A 161 1.72 4.12 5.28
N PHE A 162 2.56 5.09 5.58
CA PHE A 162 3.90 5.21 5.03
C PHE A 162 4.92 5.03 6.14
N ASP A 163 5.87 4.15 5.92
CA ASP A 163 6.97 3.90 6.85
C ASP A 163 8.30 3.88 6.10
N VAL A 164 9.04 4.96 6.21
CA VAL A 164 10.35 5.22 5.60
C VAL A 164 10.37 5.04 4.07
N SER A 165 10.22 3.81 3.59
CA SER A 165 10.28 3.46 2.17
C SER A 165 9.14 2.54 1.71
N TYR A 166 8.24 2.19 2.62
CA TYR A 166 7.14 1.28 2.34
C TYR A 166 5.79 1.97 2.50
N LEU A 167 4.88 1.69 1.58
CA LEU A 167 3.56 2.27 1.55
C LEU A 167 2.52 1.16 1.60
N GLU A 168 1.63 1.22 2.57
CA GLU A 168 0.46 0.35 2.62
C GLU A 168 -0.82 1.17 2.46
N ILE A 169 -1.75 0.67 1.66
CA ILE A 169 -3.03 1.30 1.37
C ILE A 169 -4.15 0.35 1.74
N TYR A 170 -5.11 0.82 2.50
CA TYR A 170 -6.31 0.11 2.89
C TYR A 170 -7.53 0.93 2.49
N ALA A 171 -8.09 0.64 1.33
CA ALA A 171 -9.22 1.38 0.80
C ALA A 171 -10.55 0.65 1.02
N ASP A 172 -11.62 1.43 1.08
CA ASP A 172 -12.99 0.97 1.25
C ASP A 172 -13.15 0.00 2.46
N GLY A 173 -12.47 0.42 3.56
CA GLY A 173 -12.44 -0.34 4.80
C GLY A 173 -11.61 -1.63 4.73
N GLY A 174 -10.68 -1.71 3.78
CA GLY A 174 -9.75 -2.83 3.60
C GLY A 174 -10.21 -3.87 2.58
N LEU A 175 -11.18 -3.55 1.73
CA LEU A 175 -11.57 -4.40 0.59
C LEU A 175 -10.52 -4.35 -0.52
N GLU A 176 -9.95 -3.18 -0.77
CA GLU A 176 -8.83 -2.99 -1.68
C GLU A 176 -7.59 -2.63 -0.86
N THR A 177 -6.55 -3.45 -0.99
CA THR A 177 -5.30 -3.31 -0.24
C THR A 177 -4.10 -3.38 -1.17
N ALA A 178 -3.14 -2.49 -0.97
CA ALA A 178 -1.84 -2.50 -1.64
C ALA A 178 -0.71 -2.33 -0.63
#